data_9d8983530d375397877475deab4b2fbb
#
_entry.id   9d8983530d375397877475deab4b2fbb
#
_cell.length_a   1.000
_cell.length_b   1.000
_cell.length_c   1.000
_cell.angle_alpha   90.00
_cell.angle_beta   90.00
_cell.angle_gamma   90.00
#
_symmetry.space_group_name_H-M   'P 1'
#
loop_
_entity.id
_entity.type
_entity.pdbx_description
1 polymer ?
#
loop_
_entity_poly.entity_id
_entity_poly.type
_entity_poly.pdbx_seq_one_letter_code
_entity_poly.pdbx_strand_id
1 'polypeptide(L)'
;MLLDFFMPTQCAGCGETGSVLCCRCAAAIATGDAIVIGARGDVPPVLALGCYEGALRAAMLSLKFRGARGVGATLGRWIAQRVFWPFEVVIPVPLHVQRLRERGYNQAALIARAVATASRTRYVADALARRRATVPQSSLGVSERRANVKEAFGAGQKIGAVAGRRILIVDDVVTTGATVAECSNVLRSAGAHCVYVACAAIRL
;
A
#
# COMPACT_ATOMS: atom_id res chain seq x y z
N MET A 1 -27.06 -2.16 -13.11
CA MET A 1 -28.05 -1.07 -13.00
C MET A 1 -29.26 -1.38 -12.10
N LEU A 2 -29.80 -2.60 -12.02
CA LEU A 2 -30.88 -2.94 -11.06
C LEU A 2 -30.37 -3.32 -9.65
N LEU A 3 -29.12 -3.82 -9.51
CA LEU A 3 -28.50 -4.19 -8.23
C LEU A 3 -28.07 -2.97 -7.38
N ASP A 4 -27.77 -1.84 -8.00
CA ASP A 4 -27.41 -0.61 -7.28
C ASP A 4 -28.57 0.01 -6.49
N PHE A 5 -29.80 -0.32 -6.86
CA PHE A 5 -31.00 0.14 -6.15
C PHE A 5 -31.21 -0.59 -4.82
N PHE A 6 -30.71 -1.84 -4.72
CA PHE A 6 -30.88 -2.66 -3.51
C PHE A 6 -29.68 -2.57 -2.53
N MET A 7 -28.52 -2.12 -2.98
CA MET A 7 -27.33 -1.92 -2.14
C MET A 7 -26.60 -0.63 -2.54
N PRO A 8 -27.08 0.53 -2.12
CA PRO A 8 -26.47 1.80 -2.48
C PRO A 8 -25.01 1.85 -1.97
N THR A 9 -24.13 2.41 -2.79
CA THR A 9 -22.72 2.62 -2.43
C THR A 9 -22.63 3.39 -1.12
N GLN A 10 -21.91 2.83 -0.15
CA GLN A 10 -21.69 3.47 1.14
C GLN A 10 -20.29 4.07 1.22
N CYS A 11 -20.18 5.23 1.85
CA CYS A 11 -18.92 5.87 2.12
C CYS A 11 -18.04 4.99 2.99
N ALA A 12 -16.86 4.64 2.51
CA ALA A 12 -15.90 3.82 3.21
C ALA A 12 -15.35 4.47 4.50
N GLY A 13 -15.51 5.79 4.66
CA GLY A 13 -15.10 6.53 5.84
C GLY A 13 -16.17 6.61 6.93
N CYS A 14 -17.40 6.98 6.60
CA CYS A 14 -18.47 7.25 7.59
C CYS A 14 -19.73 6.40 7.40
N GLY A 15 -19.85 5.61 6.33
CA GLY A 15 -21.02 4.80 6.05
C GLY A 15 -22.18 5.53 5.33
N GLU A 16 -22.10 6.85 5.12
CA GLU A 16 -23.11 7.63 4.40
C GLU A 16 -23.30 7.12 2.97
N THR A 17 -24.54 7.04 2.51
CA THR A 17 -24.87 6.54 1.18
C THR A 17 -24.55 7.54 0.08
N GLY A 18 -24.23 7.06 -1.14
CA GLY A 18 -24.10 7.86 -2.34
C GLY A 18 -22.71 7.88 -2.99
N SER A 19 -21.62 7.59 -2.26
CA SER A 19 -20.28 7.61 -2.84
C SER A 19 -19.31 6.67 -2.12
N VAL A 20 -18.23 6.25 -2.80
CA VAL A 20 -17.16 5.43 -2.21
C VAL A 20 -16.43 6.15 -1.07
N LEU A 21 -16.26 7.46 -1.20
CA LEU A 21 -15.83 8.40 -0.17
C LEU A 21 -16.63 9.68 -0.35
N CYS A 22 -17.44 10.08 0.66
CA CYS A 22 -18.18 11.34 0.62
C CYS A 22 -17.21 12.53 0.69
N CYS A 23 -17.68 13.72 0.28
CA CYS A 23 -16.85 14.93 0.24
C CYS A 23 -16.17 15.24 1.58
N ARG A 24 -16.88 15.07 2.71
CA ARG A 24 -16.36 15.28 4.07
C ARG A 24 -15.19 14.32 4.39
N CYS A 25 -15.37 13.02 4.16
CA CYS A 25 -14.32 12.03 4.41
C CYS A 25 -13.15 12.16 3.42
N ALA A 26 -13.45 12.45 2.16
CA ALA A 26 -12.44 12.73 1.15
C ALA A 26 -11.60 13.97 1.51
N ALA A 27 -12.26 15.08 1.91
CA ALA A 27 -11.56 16.28 2.37
C ALA A 27 -10.69 16.00 3.60
N ALA A 28 -11.23 15.32 4.62
CA ALA A 28 -10.47 15.00 5.84
C ALA A 28 -9.18 14.21 5.57
N ILE A 29 -9.18 13.34 4.54
CA ILE A 29 -7.98 12.59 4.13
C ILE A 29 -7.09 13.43 3.20
N ALA A 30 -7.70 14.13 2.25
CA ALA A 30 -6.97 14.86 1.21
C ALA A 30 -6.31 16.15 1.70
N THR A 31 -6.85 16.81 2.73
CA THR A 31 -6.29 18.04 3.30
C THR A 31 -5.29 17.78 4.43
N GLY A 32 -5.19 16.54 4.91
CA GLY A 32 -4.19 16.16 5.91
C GLY A 32 -2.77 16.27 5.34
N ASP A 33 -1.82 16.66 6.20
CA ASP A 33 -0.41 16.70 5.85
C ASP A 33 0.13 15.30 5.61
N ALA A 34 0.86 15.13 4.50
CA ALA A 34 1.58 13.91 4.26
C ALA A 34 2.72 13.76 5.27
N ILE A 35 2.86 12.56 5.81
CA ILE A 35 3.92 12.25 6.75
C ILE A 35 5.11 11.68 5.97
N VAL A 36 6.27 12.33 6.10
CA VAL A 36 7.51 11.85 5.48
C VAL A 36 8.47 11.42 6.59
N ILE A 37 8.90 10.18 6.53
CA ILE A 37 9.91 9.61 7.43
C ILE A 37 11.14 9.33 6.60
N GLY A 38 12.29 9.86 7.01
CA GLY A 38 13.59 9.55 6.39
C GLY A 38 13.99 8.09 6.56
N ALA A 39 15.01 7.68 5.81
CA ALA A 39 15.54 6.32 5.91
C ALA A 39 16.01 6.01 7.34
N ARG A 40 15.74 4.80 7.83
CA ARG A 40 16.17 4.33 9.16
C ARG A 40 16.65 2.88 9.06
N GLY A 41 17.96 2.67 9.12
CA GLY A 41 18.55 1.35 8.88
C GLY A 41 18.16 0.83 7.50
N ASP A 42 17.55 -0.37 7.46
CA ASP A 42 17.09 -0.99 6.22
C ASP A 42 15.76 -0.45 5.69
N VAL A 43 15.04 0.36 6.47
CA VAL A 43 13.77 0.95 6.05
C VAL A 43 14.05 2.14 5.12
N PRO A 44 13.60 2.09 3.85
CA PRO A 44 13.72 3.22 2.95
C PRO A 44 12.92 4.44 3.43
N PRO A 45 13.12 5.63 2.82
CA PRO A 45 12.25 6.77 3.07
C PRO A 45 10.79 6.41 2.77
N VAL A 46 9.89 6.82 3.66
CA VAL A 46 8.44 6.50 3.60
C VAL A 46 7.64 7.79 3.50
N LEU A 47 6.68 7.84 2.56
CA LEU A 47 5.63 8.84 2.50
C LEU A 47 4.29 8.16 2.80
N ALA A 48 3.53 8.70 3.76
CA ALA A 48 2.15 8.31 4.06
C ALA A 48 1.19 9.48 3.84
N LEU A 49 -0.05 9.19 3.43
CA LEU A 49 -1.10 10.22 3.34
C LEU A 49 -1.49 10.79 4.71
N GLY A 50 -1.31 10.00 5.78
CA GLY A 50 -1.61 10.44 7.15
C GLY A 50 -1.45 9.30 8.16
N CYS A 51 -1.83 9.59 9.42
CA CYS A 51 -1.89 8.61 10.49
C CYS A 51 -3.03 7.59 10.27
N TYR A 52 -2.85 6.36 10.77
CA TYR A 52 -3.87 5.31 10.72
C TYR A 52 -4.99 5.57 11.73
N GLU A 53 -5.81 6.61 11.49
CA GLU A 53 -6.89 7.05 12.38
C GLU A 53 -8.06 7.66 11.58
N GLY A 54 -9.15 7.98 12.25
CA GLY A 54 -10.29 8.69 11.68
C GLY A 54 -10.84 8.09 10.39
N ALA A 55 -11.15 8.95 9.43
CA ALA A 55 -11.71 8.58 8.13
C ALA A 55 -10.74 7.70 7.32
N LEU A 56 -9.42 7.94 7.42
CA LEU A 56 -8.42 7.15 6.71
C LEU A 56 -8.39 5.70 7.23
N ARG A 57 -8.42 5.51 8.55
CA ARG A 57 -8.51 4.16 9.16
C ARG A 57 -9.79 3.44 8.72
N ALA A 58 -10.95 4.13 8.76
CA ALA A 58 -12.21 3.55 8.34
C ALA A 58 -12.19 3.15 6.86
N ALA A 59 -11.66 4.01 5.98
CA ALA A 59 -11.49 3.73 4.56
C ALA A 59 -10.57 2.50 4.32
N MET A 60 -9.47 2.40 5.06
CA MET A 60 -8.55 1.25 4.98
C MET A 60 -9.20 -0.06 5.46
N LEU A 61 -10.02 -0.02 6.51
CA LEU A 61 -10.78 -1.18 6.97
C LEU A 61 -11.82 -1.60 5.93
N SER A 62 -12.52 -0.65 5.32
CA SER A 62 -13.48 -0.90 4.25
C SER A 62 -12.79 -1.50 3.01
N LEU A 63 -11.60 -0.99 2.64
CA LEU A 63 -10.77 -1.55 1.59
C LEU A 63 -10.30 -2.98 1.93
N LYS A 64 -10.00 -3.29 3.19
CA LYS A 64 -9.52 -4.62 3.61
C LYS A 64 -10.61 -5.67 3.75
N PHE A 65 -11.80 -5.28 4.22
CA PHE A 65 -12.79 -6.24 4.72
C PHE A 65 -14.20 -6.09 4.16
N ARG A 66 -14.51 -4.97 3.48
CA ARG A 66 -15.86 -4.69 2.94
C ARG A 66 -15.90 -4.58 1.42
N GLY A 67 -14.83 -4.94 0.73
CA GLY A 67 -14.79 -4.93 -0.73
C GLY A 67 -14.79 -3.53 -1.39
N ALA A 68 -14.56 -2.46 -0.65
CA ALA A 68 -14.56 -1.07 -1.15
C ALA A 68 -13.33 -0.77 -2.04
N ARG A 69 -13.18 -1.53 -3.15
CA ARG A 69 -12.00 -1.46 -4.04
C ARG A 69 -11.74 -0.07 -4.63
N GLY A 70 -12.80 0.71 -4.86
CA GLY A 70 -12.70 2.08 -5.38
C GLY A 70 -11.90 3.03 -4.48
N VAL A 71 -11.85 2.76 -3.15
CA VAL A 71 -10.99 3.48 -2.20
C VAL A 71 -9.52 3.42 -2.61
N GLY A 72 -9.05 2.23 -3.04
CA GLY A 72 -7.66 2.04 -3.47
C GLY A 72 -7.26 2.96 -4.61
N ALA A 73 -8.15 3.15 -5.59
CA ALA A 73 -7.91 4.06 -6.71
C ALA A 73 -7.82 5.53 -6.26
N THR A 74 -8.66 5.95 -5.32
CA THR A 74 -8.66 7.33 -4.79
C THR A 74 -7.39 7.59 -3.97
N LEU A 75 -7.05 6.70 -3.04
CA LEU A 75 -5.83 6.82 -2.24
C LEU A 75 -4.57 6.82 -3.10
N GLY A 76 -4.52 5.97 -4.14
CA GLY A 76 -3.38 5.93 -5.05
C GLY A 76 -3.18 7.24 -5.83
N ARG A 77 -4.25 7.88 -6.30
CA ARG A 77 -4.17 9.22 -6.93
C ARG A 77 -3.63 10.27 -5.96
N TRP A 78 -4.07 10.28 -4.71
CA TRP A 78 -3.58 11.22 -3.71
C TRP A 78 -2.11 10.98 -3.32
N ILE A 79 -1.69 9.71 -3.25
CA ILE A 79 -0.27 9.38 -3.09
C ILE A 79 0.55 9.92 -4.26
N ALA A 80 0.11 9.69 -5.50
CA ALA A 80 0.83 10.15 -6.69
C ALA A 80 1.03 11.67 -6.74
N GLN A 81 0.07 12.44 -6.20
CA GLN A 81 0.15 13.90 -6.10
C GLN A 81 1.14 14.39 -5.04
N ARG A 82 1.50 13.53 -4.07
CA ARG A 82 2.35 13.90 -2.93
C ARG A 82 3.75 13.32 -2.98
N VAL A 83 3.95 12.22 -3.72
CA VAL A 83 5.29 11.65 -3.90
C VAL A 83 6.15 12.60 -4.72
N PHE A 84 7.22 13.07 -4.12
CA PHE A 84 8.17 14.02 -4.72
C PHE A 84 9.51 13.38 -5.14
N TRP A 85 9.76 12.12 -4.73
CA TRP A 85 10.95 11.41 -5.19
C TRP A 85 10.81 10.98 -6.64
N PRO A 86 11.90 11.02 -7.42
CA PRO A 86 11.89 10.49 -8.79
C PRO A 86 11.85 8.96 -8.75
N PHE A 87 10.86 8.36 -9.42
CA PHE A 87 10.75 6.90 -9.57
C PHE A 87 10.32 6.53 -11.00
N GLU A 88 10.66 5.32 -11.41
CA GLU A 88 10.42 4.79 -12.76
C GLU A 88 9.50 3.58 -12.75
N VAL A 89 9.49 2.85 -11.64
CA VAL A 89 8.72 1.62 -11.48
C VAL A 89 7.97 1.63 -10.15
N VAL A 90 6.69 1.28 -10.19
CA VAL A 90 5.84 1.12 -9.01
C VAL A 90 5.59 -0.37 -8.77
N ILE A 91 5.85 -0.83 -7.55
CA ILE A 91 5.73 -2.22 -7.14
C ILE A 91 4.86 -2.31 -5.88
N PRO A 92 3.78 -3.10 -5.88
CA PRO A 92 3.00 -3.33 -4.68
C PRO A 92 3.71 -4.30 -3.73
N VAL A 93 3.56 -4.10 -2.43
CA VAL A 93 3.89 -5.15 -1.46
C VAL A 93 2.99 -6.35 -1.71
N PRO A 94 3.56 -7.56 -1.91
CA PRO A 94 2.76 -8.73 -2.24
C PRO A 94 2.00 -9.27 -1.02
N LEU A 95 0.76 -9.68 -1.25
CA LEU A 95 -0.05 -10.39 -0.27
C LEU A 95 0.22 -11.89 -0.36
N HIS A 96 0.19 -12.60 0.78
CA HIS A 96 0.29 -14.06 0.76
C HIS A 96 -0.89 -14.69 0.02
N VAL A 97 -0.64 -15.79 -0.71
CA VAL A 97 -1.64 -16.45 -1.57
C VAL A 97 -2.93 -16.82 -0.81
N GLN A 98 -2.82 -17.29 0.42
CA GLN A 98 -3.98 -17.59 1.25
C GLN A 98 -4.85 -16.36 1.49
N ARG A 99 -4.24 -15.24 1.90
CA ARG A 99 -4.96 -13.96 2.09
C ARG A 99 -5.52 -13.38 0.80
N LEU A 100 -4.82 -13.60 -0.31
CA LEU A 100 -5.31 -13.20 -1.62
C LEU A 100 -6.58 -14.01 -2.01
N ARG A 101 -6.63 -15.30 -1.70
CA ARG A 101 -7.82 -16.14 -1.91
C ARG A 101 -8.98 -15.72 -1.01
N GLU A 102 -8.73 -15.48 0.29
CA GLU A 102 -9.74 -15.04 1.26
C GLU A 102 -10.34 -13.68 0.90
N ARG A 103 -9.51 -12.74 0.44
CA ARG A 103 -9.89 -11.34 0.19
C ARG A 103 -10.27 -11.04 -1.25
N GLY A 104 -9.82 -11.88 -2.19
CA GLY A 104 -10.07 -11.73 -3.63
C GLY A 104 -9.23 -10.66 -4.32
N TYR A 105 -8.40 -9.88 -3.60
CA TYR A 105 -7.52 -8.84 -4.14
C TYR A 105 -6.42 -8.43 -3.15
N ASN A 106 -5.38 -7.80 -3.69
CA ASN A 106 -4.32 -7.17 -2.92
C ASN A 106 -4.55 -5.64 -2.86
N GLN A 107 -4.72 -5.07 -1.66
CA GLN A 107 -4.98 -3.65 -1.43
C GLN A 107 -3.82 -2.78 -1.93
N ALA A 108 -2.58 -3.17 -1.60
CA ALA A 108 -1.39 -2.49 -2.06
C ALA A 108 -1.32 -2.47 -3.59
N ALA A 109 -1.76 -3.54 -4.27
CA ALA A 109 -1.80 -3.59 -5.73
C ALA A 109 -2.83 -2.63 -6.34
N LEU A 110 -4.01 -2.46 -5.71
CA LEU A 110 -5.01 -1.48 -6.16
C LEU A 110 -4.47 -0.05 -6.04
N ILE A 111 -3.86 0.28 -4.91
CA ILE A 111 -3.24 1.59 -4.66
C ILE A 111 -2.08 1.82 -5.64
N ALA A 112 -1.16 0.85 -5.75
CA ALA A 112 0.03 0.95 -6.60
C ALA A 112 -0.32 1.14 -8.09
N ARG A 113 -1.34 0.43 -8.59
CA ARG A 113 -1.81 0.61 -9.97
C ARG A 113 -2.30 2.03 -10.20
N ALA A 114 -3.05 2.61 -9.26
CA ALA A 114 -3.53 3.97 -9.36
C ALA A 114 -2.40 5.00 -9.28
N VAL A 115 -1.38 4.77 -8.43
CA VAL A 115 -0.16 5.58 -8.39
C VAL A 115 0.52 5.56 -9.75
N ALA A 116 0.80 4.38 -10.30
CA ALA A 116 1.49 4.23 -11.58
C ALA A 116 0.73 4.90 -12.74
N THR A 117 -0.60 4.74 -12.78
CA THR A 117 -1.44 5.38 -13.78
C THR A 117 -1.38 6.90 -13.68
N ALA A 118 -1.53 7.46 -12.47
CA ALA A 118 -1.52 8.91 -12.25
C ALA A 118 -0.15 9.55 -12.53
N SER A 119 0.94 8.84 -12.21
CA SER A 119 2.32 9.29 -12.44
C SER A 119 2.86 8.92 -13.82
N ARG A 120 2.09 8.21 -14.66
CA ARG A 120 2.51 7.70 -15.99
C ARG A 120 3.80 6.87 -15.92
N THR A 121 3.96 6.06 -14.87
CA THR A 121 5.12 5.21 -14.64
C THR A 121 4.78 3.73 -14.82
N ARG A 122 5.81 2.89 -14.91
CA ARG A 122 5.63 1.45 -15.12
C ARG A 122 5.12 0.76 -13.84
N TYR A 123 4.03 0.01 -13.93
CA TYR A 123 3.53 -0.86 -12.86
C TYR A 123 4.05 -2.29 -13.05
N VAL A 124 4.68 -2.87 -12.02
CA VAL A 124 5.17 -4.26 -12.04
C VAL A 124 4.65 -5.01 -10.81
N ALA A 125 3.59 -5.81 -11.01
CA ALA A 125 2.93 -6.54 -9.91
C ALA A 125 3.81 -7.66 -9.32
N ASP A 126 4.55 -8.37 -10.20
CA ASP A 126 5.17 -9.66 -9.88
C ASP A 126 6.70 -9.54 -9.74
N ALA A 127 7.22 -8.36 -9.37
CA ALA A 127 8.64 -8.19 -9.06
C ALA A 127 9.00 -8.80 -7.69
N LEU A 128 8.06 -8.78 -6.77
CA LEU A 128 8.19 -9.38 -5.44
C LEU A 128 7.19 -10.53 -5.27
N ALA A 129 7.58 -11.54 -4.52
CA ALA A 129 6.72 -12.64 -4.11
C ALA A 129 6.74 -12.79 -2.58
N ARG A 130 5.58 -13.07 -1.98
CA ARG A 130 5.51 -13.43 -0.56
C ARG A 130 5.50 -14.95 -0.45
N ARG A 131 6.59 -15.52 0.03
CA ARG A 131 6.84 -16.97 0.05
C ARG A 131 6.26 -17.66 1.28
N ARG A 132 6.14 -16.94 2.41
CA ARG A 132 5.69 -17.50 3.68
C ARG A 132 4.47 -16.75 4.21
N ALA A 133 3.49 -17.51 4.71
CA ALA A 133 2.42 -16.94 5.51
C ALA A 133 3.01 -16.45 6.84
N THR A 134 2.70 -15.22 7.20
CA THR A 134 3.11 -14.63 8.49
C THR A 134 1.87 -14.36 9.33
N VAL A 135 2.00 -14.46 10.66
CA VAL A 135 0.93 -14.11 11.60
C VAL A 135 0.52 -12.66 11.38
N PRO A 136 -0.77 -12.30 11.57
CA PRO A 136 -1.21 -10.91 11.44
C PRO A 136 -0.39 -9.99 12.33
N GLN A 137 0.23 -8.95 11.74
CA GLN A 137 1.09 -8.02 12.50
C GLN A 137 0.34 -7.24 13.59
N SER A 138 -1.00 -7.18 13.51
CA SER A 138 -1.84 -6.53 14.53
C SER A 138 -1.79 -7.20 15.90
N SER A 139 -1.40 -8.48 15.97
CA SER A 139 -1.32 -9.27 17.18
C SER A 139 0.09 -9.40 17.76
N LEU A 140 1.11 -8.76 17.13
CA LEU A 140 2.52 -8.94 17.48
C LEU A 140 3.16 -7.66 18.03
N GLY A 141 4.12 -7.81 18.94
CA GLY A 141 5.02 -6.75 19.41
C GLY A 141 6.01 -6.29 18.32
N VAL A 142 6.75 -5.20 18.57
CA VAL A 142 7.66 -4.60 17.58
C VAL A 142 8.79 -5.54 17.15
N SER A 143 9.45 -6.22 18.12
CA SER A 143 10.51 -7.21 17.87
C SER A 143 9.99 -8.43 17.12
N GLU A 144 8.81 -8.92 17.51
CA GLU A 144 8.16 -10.05 16.88
C GLU A 144 7.75 -9.77 15.43
N ARG A 145 7.36 -8.54 15.11
CA ARG A 145 7.03 -8.14 13.73
C ARG A 145 8.23 -8.24 12.79
N ARG A 146 9.43 -7.89 13.27
CA ARG A 146 10.66 -8.05 12.49
C ARG A 146 10.99 -9.51 12.25
N ALA A 147 10.96 -10.33 13.29
CA ALA A 147 11.20 -11.77 13.18
C ALA A 147 10.15 -12.47 12.28
N ASN A 148 8.90 -12.05 12.39
CA ASN A 148 7.78 -12.60 11.62
C ASN A 148 7.90 -12.40 10.11
N VAL A 149 8.51 -11.30 9.64
CA VAL A 149 8.66 -11.02 8.20
C VAL A 149 10.01 -11.41 7.63
N LYS A 150 10.98 -11.81 8.47
CA LYS A 150 12.30 -12.24 8.00
C LYS A 150 12.15 -13.39 7.00
N GLU A 151 12.77 -13.25 5.82
CA GLU A 151 12.71 -14.21 4.72
C GLU A 151 11.29 -14.54 4.20
N ALA A 152 10.30 -13.69 4.54
CA ALA A 152 8.94 -13.89 4.06
C ALA A 152 8.74 -13.42 2.61
N PHE A 153 9.66 -12.61 2.10
CA PHE A 153 9.61 -12.08 0.75
C PHE A 153 10.79 -12.57 -0.10
N GLY A 154 10.62 -12.59 -1.40
CA GLY A 154 11.66 -12.99 -2.34
C GLY A 154 11.40 -12.43 -3.72
N ALA A 155 12.32 -12.72 -4.65
CA ALA A 155 12.20 -12.36 -6.04
C ALA A 155 10.96 -13.03 -6.66
N GLY A 156 10.14 -12.22 -7.32
CA GLY A 156 9.03 -12.65 -8.15
C GLY A 156 9.47 -12.88 -9.61
N GLN A 157 8.51 -13.27 -10.46
CA GLN A 157 8.79 -13.62 -11.86
C GLN A 157 9.36 -12.45 -12.67
N LYS A 158 9.01 -11.20 -12.32
CA LYS A 158 9.43 -9.99 -13.04
C LYS A 158 10.49 -9.18 -12.29
N ILE A 159 11.27 -9.83 -11.43
CA ILE A 159 12.31 -9.16 -10.63
C ILE A 159 13.36 -8.46 -11.51
N GLY A 160 13.70 -8.98 -12.67
CA GLY A 160 14.64 -8.35 -13.60
C GLY A 160 14.23 -6.95 -14.09
N ALA A 161 12.95 -6.58 -13.94
CA ALA A 161 12.47 -5.26 -14.33
C ALA A 161 12.95 -4.13 -13.40
N VAL A 162 13.62 -4.45 -12.27
CA VAL A 162 14.07 -3.46 -11.27
C VAL A 162 15.53 -3.05 -11.42
N ALA A 163 16.33 -3.81 -12.17
CA ALA A 163 17.77 -3.57 -12.32
C ALA A 163 18.05 -2.15 -12.86
N GLY A 164 18.88 -1.40 -12.14
CA GLY A 164 19.25 -0.02 -12.46
C GLY A 164 18.13 1.02 -12.30
N ARG A 165 16.93 0.63 -11.82
CA ARG A 165 15.76 1.52 -11.74
C ARG A 165 15.57 2.10 -10.34
N ARG A 166 14.93 3.27 -10.29
CA ARG A 166 14.40 3.90 -9.07
C ARG A 166 12.99 3.37 -8.84
N ILE A 167 12.81 2.73 -7.70
CA ILE A 167 11.60 1.96 -7.37
C ILE A 167 10.77 2.69 -6.33
N LEU A 168 9.46 2.74 -6.53
CA LEU A 168 8.48 3.09 -5.49
C LEU A 168 7.75 1.82 -5.06
N ILE A 169 8.01 1.36 -3.83
CA ILE A 169 7.19 0.31 -3.19
C ILE A 169 5.91 0.98 -2.67
N VAL A 170 4.78 0.36 -2.92
CA VAL A 170 3.49 0.82 -2.38
C VAL A 170 2.91 -0.24 -1.45
N ASP A 171 2.55 0.19 -0.23
CA ASP A 171 1.82 -0.61 0.76
C ASP A 171 0.51 0.07 1.16
N ASP A 172 -0.35 -0.64 1.86
CA ASP A 172 -1.58 -0.08 2.42
C ASP A 172 -1.31 0.66 3.75
N VAL A 173 -0.66 0.00 4.71
CA VAL A 173 -0.34 0.56 6.04
C VAL A 173 1.07 0.17 6.45
N VAL A 174 1.90 1.14 6.71
CA VAL A 174 3.23 0.94 7.32
C VAL A 174 3.13 1.12 8.83
N THR A 175 3.75 0.20 9.58
CA THR A 175 3.85 0.25 11.05
C THR A 175 5.32 0.38 11.46
N THR A 176 6.00 -0.71 11.75
CA THR A 176 7.43 -0.73 12.08
C THR A 176 8.36 -0.59 10.87
N GLY A 177 7.82 -0.65 9.65
CA GLY A 177 8.60 -0.67 8.42
C GLY A 177 9.25 -2.03 8.08
N ALA A 178 9.10 -3.06 8.92
CA ALA A 178 9.76 -4.36 8.71
C ALA A 178 9.41 -4.99 7.36
N THR A 179 8.16 -4.94 6.93
CA THR A 179 7.71 -5.46 5.63
C THR A 179 8.40 -4.75 4.47
N VAL A 180 8.41 -3.42 4.48
CA VAL A 180 8.98 -2.62 3.38
C VAL A 180 10.51 -2.67 3.38
N ALA A 181 11.14 -2.86 4.55
CA ALA A 181 12.58 -3.10 4.65
C ALA A 181 12.96 -4.42 3.96
N GLU A 182 12.26 -5.51 4.28
CA GLU A 182 12.51 -6.81 3.67
C GLU A 182 12.27 -6.79 2.16
N CYS A 183 11.16 -6.18 1.69
CA CYS A 183 10.90 -5.96 0.27
C CYS A 183 12.02 -5.13 -0.38
N SER A 184 12.50 -4.08 0.28
CA SER A 184 13.59 -3.24 -0.22
C SER A 184 14.89 -4.02 -0.38
N ASN A 185 15.24 -4.86 0.59
CA ASN A 185 16.45 -5.70 0.54
C ASN A 185 16.41 -6.64 -0.67
N VAL A 186 15.27 -7.28 -0.93
CA VAL A 186 15.09 -8.12 -2.13
C VAL A 186 15.30 -7.32 -3.43
N LEU A 187 14.73 -6.11 -3.51
CA LEU A 187 14.85 -5.26 -4.70
C LEU A 187 16.29 -4.73 -4.90
N ARG A 188 16.97 -4.32 -3.81
CA ARG A 188 18.36 -3.88 -3.84
C ARG A 188 19.29 -5.03 -4.27
N SER A 189 19.10 -6.24 -3.72
CA SER A 189 19.84 -7.43 -4.13
C SER A 189 19.63 -7.79 -5.60
N ALA A 190 18.48 -7.39 -6.18
CA ALA A 190 18.19 -7.54 -7.61
C ALA A 190 18.68 -6.37 -8.47
N GLY A 191 19.48 -5.45 -7.90
CA GLY A 191 20.12 -4.34 -8.63
C GLY A 191 19.26 -3.08 -8.75
N ALA A 192 18.23 -2.88 -7.93
CA ALA A 192 17.50 -1.60 -7.90
C ALA A 192 18.44 -0.46 -7.50
N HIS A 193 18.42 0.67 -8.24
CA HIS A 193 19.27 1.82 -7.99
C HIS A 193 18.88 2.54 -6.69
N CYS A 194 17.59 2.85 -6.53
CA CYS A 194 17.03 3.44 -5.32
C CYS A 194 15.67 2.82 -5.01
N VAL A 195 15.31 2.79 -3.72
CA VAL A 195 14.00 2.32 -3.27
C VAL A 195 13.39 3.37 -2.35
N TYR A 196 12.17 3.76 -2.65
CA TYR A 196 11.30 4.62 -1.86
C TYR A 196 10.02 3.87 -1.51
N VAL A 197 9.32 4.32 -0.50
CA VAL A 197 8.06 3.71 -0.04
C VAL A 197 6.97 4.77 0.00
N ALA A 198 5.79 4.41 -0.50
CA ALA A 198 4.58 5.17 -0.26
C ALA A 198 3.49 4.26 0.32
N CYS A 199 2.69 4.78 1.23
CA CYS A 199 1.56 4.05 1.80
C CYS A 199 0.35 4.98 2.03
N ALA A 200 -0.83 4.39 2.17
CA ALA A 200 -2.00 5.17 2.50
C ALA A 200 -1.93 5.68 3.94
N ALA A 201 -1.53 4.84 4.90
CA ALA A 201 -1.47 5.25 6.28
C ALA A 201 -0.21 4.75 6.99
N ILE A 202 0.21 5.49 8.01
CA ILE A 202 1.26 5.06 8.93
C ILE A 202 0.69 4.93 10.34
N ARG A 203 1.17 3.95 11.08
CA ARG A 203 0.88 3.80 12.50
C ARG A 203 2.18 4.03 13.27
N LEU A 204 2.26 5.19 13.89
CA LEU A 204 3.36 5.61 14.76
C LEU A 204 3.26 4.95 16.13
#